data_62ef5b7fa9b4402c244820bdd9e6c7fd
#
_entry.id   62ef5b7fa9b4402c244820bdd9e6c7fd
#
_cell.length_a   1.000
_cell.length_b   1.000
_cell.length_c   1.000
_cell.angle_alpha   90.00
_cell.angle_beta   90.00
_cell.angle_gamma   90.00
#
_symmetry.space_group_name_H-M   'P 1'
#
loop_
_entity.id
_entity.type
_entity.pdbx_description
1 polymer ?
#
loop_
_entity_poly.entity_id
_entity_poly.type
_entity_poly.pdbx_seq_one_letter_code
_entity_poly.pdbx_strand_id
1 'polypeptide(L)'
;FNFAAMSKGEMKITATLVSRAGIAVIIPENQEAVADIEIPTIHSITVDIADPAGAMNAGTDMILRVTVTNNGNIKDKVGEIDLSDNCPLMTLDNGLDKLLVTDLETDQSTNADLKITASDSHPRKNCKLEITIFSNGAMNAGNSKISEDETSITVEPPLAKPVDNQNDDDEENSVSEVVDSSLPASGIGAILLSSIMALFYAEINSKKRYN
;
A
#
# COMPACT_ATOMS: atom_id res chain seq x y z
N PHE A 1 -13.60 -3.70 24.11
CA PHE A 1 -13.71 -4.83 23.17
C PHE A 1 -13.53 -4.31 21.75
N ASN A 2 -12.66 -4.97 20.96
CA ASN A 2 -12.55 -4.71 19.52
C ASN A 2 -13.43 -5.73 18.79
N PHE A 3 -14.64 -5.37 18.45
CA PHE A 3 -15.56 -6.25 17.74
C PHE A 3 -15.12 -6.59 16.31
N ALA A 4 -14.29 -5.77 15.67
CA ALA A 4 -13.77 -6.05 14.32
C ALA A 4 -12.86 -7.29 14.30
N ALA A 5 -12.18 -7.61 15.41
CA ALA A 5 -11.36 -8.80 15.53
C ALA A 5 -12.16 -10.07 15.93
N MET A 6 -13.49 -9.96 16.12
CA MET A 6 -14.35 -11.06 16.56
C MET A 6 -15.30 -11.44 15.41
N SER A 7 -15.46 -12.72 15.15
CA SER A 7 -16.47 -13.21 14.19
C SER A 7 -17.86 -12.75 14.60
N LYS A 8 -18.69 -12.37 13.61
CA LYS A 8 -20.08 -12.06 13.90
C LYS A 8 -20.81 -13.28 14.45
N GLY A 9 -21.78 -13.07 15.32
CA GLY A 9 -22.62 -14.16 15.84
C GLY A 9 -23.19 -13.86 17.23
N GLU A 10 -23.83 -14.83 17.76
CA GLU A 10 -24.36 -14.81 19.14
C GLU A 10 -23.44 -15.60 20.06
N MET A 11 -23.15 -15.04 21.22
CA MET A 11 -22.38 -15.70 22.28
C MET A 11 -23.24 -15.77 23.52
N LYS A 12 -23.38 -16.97 24.08
CA LYS A 12 -24.04 -17.18 25.33
C LYS A 12 -23.03 -17.35 26.46
N ILE A 13 -23.12 -16.51 27.47
CA ILE A 13 -22.31 -16.59 28.67
C ILE A 13 -23.18 -17.16 29.77
N THR A 14 -22.78 -18.32 30.34
CA THR A 14 -23.43 -18.94 31.48
C THR A 14 -22.50 -18.88 32.67
N ALA A 15 -22.96 -18.31 33.77
CA ALA A 15 -22.28 -18.31 35.05
C ALA A 15 -23.03 -19.20 36.02
N THR A 16 -22.36 -20.23 36.53
CA THR A 16 -22.94 -21.22 37.46
C THR A 16 -22.30 -21.05 38.84
N LEU A 17 -23.10 -20.87 39.88
CA LEU A 17 -22.61 -20.82 41.25
C LEU A 17 -22.33 -22.23 41.73
N VAL A 18 -21.05 -22.59 41.88
CA VAL A 18 -20.61 -23.93 42.31
C VAL A 18 -20.39 -24.04 43.83
N SER A 19 -20.12 -22.92 44.51
CA SER A 19 -20.01 -22.88 45.97
C SER A 19 -20.41 -21.50 46.52
N ARG A 20 -20.92 -21.49 47.74
CA ARG A 20 -21.24 -20.29 48.50
C ARG A 20 -20.62 -20.38 49.89
N ALA A 21 -19.80 -19.43 50.27
CA ALA A 21 -19.11 -19.41 51.57
C ALA A 21 -18.33 -20.72 51.86
N GLY A 22 -17.71 -21.33 50.85
CA GLY A 22 -16.96 -22.57 50.97
C GLY A 22 -17.82 -23.86 50.98
N ILE A 23 -19.14 -23.76 50.89
CA ILE A 23 -20.07 -24.89 50.84
C ILE A 23 -20.47 -25.14 49.38
N ALA A 24 -20.32 -26.37 48.89
CA ALA A 24 -20.73 -26.74 47.52
C ALA A 24 -22.24 -26.59 47.34
N VAL A 25 -22.65 -26.09 46.19
CA VAL A 25 -24.06 -25.98 45.78
C VAL A 25 -24.51 -27.36 45.30
N ILE A 26 -25.62 -27.88 45.87
CA ILE A 26 -26.09 -29.23 45.58
C ILE A 26 -26.74 -29.34 44.21
N ILE A 27 -27.39 -28.25 43.72
CA ILE A 27 -28.05 -28.18 42.42
C ILE A 27 -27.55 -26.92 41.70
N PRO A 28 -26.36 -26.97 41.09
CA PRO A 28 -25.74 -25.81 40.44
C PRO A 28 -26.59 -25.21 39.31
N GLU A 29 -27.32 -26.03 38.57
CA GLU A 29 -28.19 -25.60 37.45
C GLU A 29 -29.33 -24.66 37.89
N ASN A 30 -29.73 -24.68 39.12
CA ASN A 30 -30.71 -23.74 39.69
C ASN A 30 -30.07 -22.39 40.10
N GLN A 31 -28.76 -22.29 39.98
CA GLN A 31 -27.97 -21.12 40.37
C GLN A 31 -27.18 -20.62 39.15
N GLU A 32 -27.82 -20.69 38.00
CA GLU A 32 -27.24 -20.20 36.74
C GLU A 32 -27.76 -18.80 36.40
N ALA A 33 -26.86 -17.96 35.94
CA ALA A 33 -27.17 -16.69 35.27
C ALA A 33 -26.70 -16.76 33.80
N VAL A 34 -27.57 -16.41 32.90
CA VAL A 34 -27.28 -16.45 31.47
C VAL A 34 -27.36 -15.03 30.92
N ALA A 35 -26.38 -14.68 30.08
CA ALA A 35 -26.38 -13.44 29.30
C ALA A 35 -26.07 -13.79 27.84
N ASP A 36 -26.86 -13.25 26.93
CA ASP A 36 -26.63 -13.35 25.51
C ASP A 36 -25.94 -12.07 25.04
N ILE A 37 -24.85 -12.24 24.25
CA ILE A 37 -24.10 -11.16 23.65
C ILE A 37 -24.15 -11.36 22.14
N GLU A 38 -24.63 -10.36 21.43
CA GLU A 38 -24.57 -10.32 19.97
C GLU A 38 -23.32 -9.59 19.52
N ILE A 39 -22.56 -10.22 18.63
CA ILE A 39 -21.43 -9.61 17.92
C ILE A 39 -21.98 -9.11 16.57
N PRO A 40 -22.09 -7.80 16.36
CA PRO A 40 -22.68 -7.27 15.15
C PRO A 40 -21.82 -7.52 13.92
N THR A 41 -22.42 -7.46 12.74
CA THR A 41 -21.68 -7.43 11.48
C THR A 41 -20.98 -6.08 11.34
N ILE A 42 -19.68 -6.10 11.09
CA ILE A 42 -18.84 -4.93 10.87
C ILE A 42 -18.22 -5.03 9.49
N HIS A 43 -18.64 -4.13 8.59
CA HIS A 43 -18.00 -3.91 7.30
C HIS A 43 -16.95 -2.82 7.46
N SER A 44 -15.69 -3.13 7.13
CA SER A 44 -14.58 -2.19 7.25
C SER A 44 -13.49 -2.55 6.24
N ILE A 45 -13.52 -1.89 5.09
CA ILE A 45 -12.46 -2.00 4.08
C ILE A 45 -11.61 -0.74 4.16
N THR A 46 -10.29 -0.90 4.11
CA THR A 46 -9.32 0.21 4.05
C THR A 46 -8.53 0.14 2.76
N VAL A 47 -8.16 1.31 2.23
CA VAL A 47 -7.29 1.46 1.07
C VAL A 47 -5.99 2.11 1.49
N ASP A 48 -4.92 1.73 0.80
CA ASP A 48 -3.58 2.29 0.91
C ASP A 48 -3.00 2.40 -0.50
N ILE A 49 -2.58 3.59 -0.89
CA ILE A 49 -1.90 3.86 -2.15
C ILE A 49 -0.42 4.08 -1.89
N ALA A 50 0.42 3.25 -2.51
CA ALA A 50 1.86 3.35 -2.30
C ALA A 50 2.41 4.71 -2.75
N ASP A 51 3.27 5.30 -1.95
CA ASP A 51 4.00 6.50 -2.33
C ASP A 51 4.90 6.25 -3.56
N PRO A 52 4.99 7.22 -4.49
CA PRO A 52 5.88 7.11 -5.63
C PRO A 52 7.34 7.01 -5.18
N ALA A 53 8.11 6.13 -5.82
CA ALA A 53 9.54 5.96 -5.54
C ALA A 53 10.39 7.20 -5.88
N GLY A 54 9.82 8.16 -6.61
CA GLY A 54 10.48 9.41 -7.03
C GLY A 54 9.60 10.22 -7.97
N ALA A 55 10.17 11.28 -8.53
CA ALA A 55 9.49 12.10 -9.53
C ALA A 55 9.34 11.33 -10.86
N MET A 56 8.26 11.62 -11.60
CA MET A 56 8.09 11.18 -12.98
C MET A 56 8.36 12.35 -13.94
N ASN A 57 8.76 12.04 -15.17
CA ASN A 57 8.92 13.08 -16.21
C ASN A 57 7.64 13.24 -17.01
N ALA A 58 7.36 14.45 -17.46
CA ALA A 58 6.32 14.66 -18.45
C ALA A 58 6.56 13.77 -19.69
N GLY A 59 5.49 13.21 -20.25
CA GLY A 59 5.55 12.23 -21.34
C GLY A 59 5.91 10.80 -20.92
N THR A 60 5.89 10.49 -19.62
CA THR A 60 6.15 9.13 -19.12
C THR A 60 4.99 8.57 -18.33
N ASP A 61 5.07 7.27 -18.05
CA ASP A 61 4.13 6.54 -17.22
C ASP A 61 4.76 6.22 -15.84
N MET A 62 3.91 6.13 -14.83
CA MET A 62 4.24 5.62 -13.49
C MET A 62 3.17 4.60 -13.07
N ILE A 63 3.58 3.61 -12.32
CA ILE A 63 2.66 2.62 -11.73
C ILE A 63 2.72 2.76 -10.22
N LEU A 64 1.56 2.97 -9.60
CA LEU A 64 1.38 2.95 -8.16
C LEU A 64 0.57 1.72 -7.75
N ARG A 65 0.99 1.08 -6.68
CA ARG A 65 0.25 -0.05 -6.12
C ARG A 65 -0.82 0.46 -5.17
N VAL A 66 -2.04 0.00 -5.38
CA VAL A 66 -3.16 0.22 -4.48
C VAL A 66 -3.44 -1.09 -3.75
N THR A 67 -3.43 -1.05 -2.43
CA THR A 67 -3.71 -2.20 -1.56
C THR A 67 -5.02 -1.98 -0.83
N VAL A 68 -5.86 -3.00 -0.80
CA VAL A 68 -7.13 -2.98 -0.06
C VAL A 68 -7.13 -4.10 0.96
N THR A 69 -7.53 -3.78 2.19
CA THR A 69 -7.58 -4.72 3.32
C THR A 69 -8.97 -4.74 3.94
N ASN A 70 -9.50 -5.93 4.21
CA ASN A 70 -10.72 -6.10 4.97
C ASN A 70 -10.42 -6.19 6.47
N ASN A 71 -10.69 -5.12 7.21
CA ASN A 71 -10.58 -5.03 8.67
C ASN A 71 -11.92 -5.29 9.38
N GLY A 72 -12.94 -5.68 8.64
CA GLY A 72 -14.24 -6.09 9.18
C GLY A 72 -14.22 -7.48 9.79
N ASN A 73 -15.36 -7.90 10.33
CA ASN A 73 -15.52 -9.23 10.90
C ASN A 73 -16.33 -10.19 10.02
N ILE A 74 -16.53 -9.82 8.79
CA ILE A 74 -17.22 -10.61 7.77
C ILE A 74 -16.51 -10.44 6.43
N LYS A 75 -16.63 -11.45 5.57
CA LYS A 75 -16.22 -11.38 4.18
C LYS A 75 -16.86 -10.19 3.47
N ASP A 76 -16.06 -9.41 2.75
CA ASP A 76 -16.50 -8.23 2.03
C ASP A 76 -15.68 -8.04 0.73
N LYS A 77 -16.01 -7.03 -0.06
CA LYS A 77 -15.25 -6.59 -1.24
C LYS A 77 -15.45 -5.10 -1.47
N VAL A 78 -14.65 -4.54 -2.35
CA VAL A 78 -14.86 -3.16 -2.83
C VAL A 78 -16.13 -3.12 -3.68
N GLY A 79 -17.01 -2.18 -3.41
CA GLY A 79 -18.24 -1.94 -4.16
C GLY A 79 -18.08 -0.86 -5.23
N GLU A 80 -17.33 0.19 -4.91
CA GLU A 80 -17.08 1.33 -5.78
C GLU A 80 -15.70 1.92 -5.51
N ILE A 81 -15.08 2.50 -6.52
CA ILE A 81 -13.80 3.18 -6.45
C ILE A 81 -13.92 4.52 -7.16
N ASP A 82 -13.64 5.61 -6.44
CA ASP A 82 -13.51 6.94 -6.99
C ASP A 82 -12.04 7.36 -6.99
N LEU A 83 -11.56 7.85 -8.13
CA LEU A 83 -10.22 8.41 -8.30
C LEU A 83 -10.35 9.88 -8.65
N SER A 84 -9.57 10.71 -7.99
CA SER A 84 -9.46 12.12 -8.30
C SER A 84 -8.01 12.60 -8.28
N ASP A 85 -7.69 13.55 -9.14
CA ASP A 85 -6.41 14.24 -9.16
C ASP A 85 -6.59 15.74 -9.40
N ASN A 86 -5.58 16.54 -9.07
CA ASN A 86 -5.58 17.98 -9.25
C ASN A 86 -4.72 18.44 -10.44
N CYS A 87 -4.37 17.53 -11.36
CA CYS A 87 -3.51 17.79 -12.50
C CYS A 87 -4.22 17.46 -13.83
N PRO A 88 -4.74 18.47 -14.56
CA PRO A 88 -5.59 18.26 -15.73
C PRO A 88 -4.88 17.63 -16.95
N LEU A 89 -3.56 17.53 -16.92
CA LEU A 89 -2.74 16.89 -17.97
C LEU A 89 -2.19 15.52 -17.53
N MET A 90 -2.78 14.97 -16.48
CA MET A 90 -2.54 13.62 -16.00
C MET A 90 -3.72 12.72 -16.39
N THR A 91 -3.43 11.50 -16.78
CA THR A 91 -4.44 10.47 -17.08
C THR A 91 -4.24 9.29 -16.15
N LEU A 92 -5.32 8.87 -15.52
CA LEU A 92 -5.37 7.70 -14.65
C LEU A 92 -5.99 6.55 -15.44
N ASP A 93 -5.22 5.49 -15.68
CA ASP A 93 -5.73 4.28 -16.31
C ASP A 93 -6.16 3.29 -15.22
N ASN A 94 -7.45 2.97 -15.22
CA ASN A 94 -8.07 2.22 -14.15
C ASN A 94 -7.75 0.72 -14.24
N GLY A 95 -6.56 0.33 -13.78
CA GLY A 95 -6.18 -1.08 -13.56
C GLY A 95 -6.79 -1.69 -12.29
N LEU A 96 -7.73 -1.00 -11.63
CA LEU A 96 -8.27 -1.35 -10.32
C LEU A 96 -9.49 -2.29 -10.37
N ASP A 97 -9.98 -2.68 -11.54
CA ASP A 97 -11.16 -3.55 -11.71
C ASP A 97 -11.04 -4.87 -10.94
N LYS A 98 -9.81 -5.37 -10.77
CA LYS A 98 -9.54 -6.55 -9.95
C LYS A 98 -10.03 -6.39 -8.52
N LEU A 99 -9.95 -5.18 -7.94
CA LEU A 99 -10.37 -4.91 -6.57
C LEU A 99 -11.90 -5.05 -6.41
N LEU A 100 -12.67 -4.70 -7.46
CA LEU A 100 -14.14 -4.77 -7.45
C LEU A 100 -14.68 -6.19 -7.47
N VAL A 101 -13.90 -7.15 -8.01
CA VAL A 101 -14.33 -8.54 -8.18
C VAL A 101 -13.71 -9.49 -7.17
N THR A 102 -12.73 -9.03 -6.38
CA THR A 102 -12.03 -9.88 -5.40
C THR A 102 -12.76 -9.82 -4.06
N ASP A 103 -13.25 -10.97 -3.62
CA ASP A 103 -13.76 -11.14 -2.26
C ASP A 103 -12.59 -11.23 -1.26
N LEU A 104 -12.72 -10.54 -0.13
CA LEU A 104 -11.72 -10.51 0.94
C LEU A 104 -12.31 -11.10 2.22
N GLU A 105 -11.69 -12.15 2.72
CA GLU A 105 -11.99 -12.65 4.08
C GLU A 105 -11.49 -11.63 5.13
N THR A 106 -11.88 -11.79 6.37
CA THR A 106 -11.39 -10.97 7.49
C THR A 106 -9.86 -10.99 7.53
N ASP A 107 -9.24 -9.81 7.69
CA ASP A 107 -7.79 -9.58 7.70
C ASP A 107 -7.06 -9.92 6.38
N GLN A 108 -7.80 -10.19 5.32
CA GLN A 108 -7.21 -10.44 4.00
C GLN A 108 -7.01 -9.15 3.24
N SER A 109 -5.89 -9.08 2.50
CA SER A 109 -5.55 -7.98 1.60
C SER A 109 -5.42 -8.44 0.16
N THR A 110 -5.71 -7.53 -0.78
CA THR A 110 -5.42 -7.68 -2.21
C THR A 110 -4.84 -6.39 -2.74
N ASN A 111 -4.20 -6.43 -3.90
CA ASN A 111 -3.65 -5.25 -4.54
C ASN A 111 -3.91 -5.24 -6.05
N ALA A 112 -3.88 -4.04 -6.62
CA ALA A 112 -3.94 -3.78 -8.04
C ALA A 112 -3.00 -2.62 -8.38
N ASP A 113 -2.62 -2.50 -9.63
CA ASP A 113 -1.70 -1.48 -10.11
C ASP A 113 -2.49 -0.37 -10.83
N LEU A 114 -2.32 0.86 -10.38
CA LEU A 114 -2.86 2.07 -10.99
C LEU A 114 -1.78 2.68 -11.88
N LYS A 115 -2.04 2.75 -13.20
CA LYS A 115 -1.15 3.39 -14.15
C LYS A 115 -1.49 4.87 -14.28
N ILE A 116 -0.48 5.71 -14.19
CA ILE A 116 -0.58 7.15 -14.28
C ILE A 116 0.28 7.60 -15.45
N THR A 117 -0.28 8.40 -16.35
CA THR A 117 0.42 8.95 -17.51
C THR A 117 0.41 10.46 -17.43
N ALA A 118 1.58 11.10 -17.46
CA ALA A 118 1.71 12.54 -17.60
C ALA A 118 1.87 12.91 -19.08
N SER A 119 1.11 13.91 -19.57
CA SER A 119 1.27 14.44 -20.91
C SER A 119 2.68 15.02 -21.12
N ASP A 120 3.21 14.97 -22.36
CA ASP A 120 4.47 15.62 -22.75
C ASP A 120 4.51 17.12 -22.42
N SER A 121 3.35 17.77 -22.43
CA SER A 121 3.19 19.20 -22.13
C SER A 121 2.90 19.49 -20.66
N HIS A 122 2.97 18.48 -19.79
CA HIS A 122 2.70 18.67 -18.36
C HIS A 122 3.73 19.62 -17.75
N PRO A 123 3.31 20.70 -17.08
CA PRO A 123 4.24 21.59 -16.39
C PRO A 123 4.84 20.90 -15.17
N ARG A 124 6.01 21.38 -14.74
CA ARG A 124 6.55 20.96 -13.43
C ARG A 124 5.55 21.28 -12.33
N LYS A 125 5.07 20.27 -11.64
CA LYS A 125 4.04 20.41 -10.60
C LYS A 125 4.03 19.20 -9.65
N ASN A 126 3.62 19.45 -8.41
CA ASN A 126 3.21 18.38 -7.51
C ASN A 126 1.71 18.13 -7.70
N CYS A 127 1.38 16.91 -8.07
CA CYS A 127 0.02 16.45 -8.31
C CYS A 127 -0.45 15.63 -7.10
N LYS A 128 -1.58 16.00 -6.53
CA LYS A 128 -2.25 15.20 -5.51
C LYS A 128 -3.14 14.19 -6.21
N LEU A 129 -3.01 12.94 -5.87
CA LEU A 129 -3.88 11.85 -6.26
C LEU A 129 -4.61 11.36 -5.01
N GLU A 130 -5.90 11.19 -5.12
CA GLU A 130 -6.78 10.71 -4.05
C GLU A 130 -7.60 9.53 -4.53
N ILE A 131 -7.72 8.51 -3.70
CA ILE A 131 -8.54 7.34 -3.93
C ILE A 131 -9.55 7.21 -2.81
N THR A 132 -10.82 7.03 -3.16
CA THR A 132 -11.90 6.70 -2.24
C THR A 132 -12.49 5.36 -2.62
N ILE A 133 -12.63 4.47 -1.66
CA ILE A 133 -13.29 3.17 -1.86
C ILE A 133 -14.50 3.02 -0.95
N PHE A 134 -15.49 2.27 -1.44
CA PHE A 134 -16.71 1.94 -0.73
C PHE A 134 -16.79 0.45 -0.46
N SER A 135 -17.15 0.07 0.77
CA SER A 135 -17.43 -1.32 1.12
C SER A 135 -18.74 -1.79 0.48
N ASN A 136 -18.70 -2.88 -0.28
CA ASN A 136 -19.90 -3.46 -0.90
C ASN A 136 -20.90 -3.95 0.14
N GLY A 137 -20.42 -4.60 1.21
CA GLY A 137 -21.27 -5.08 2.28
C GLY A 137 -21.94 -3.95 3.05
N ALA A 138 -21.22 -2.85 3.31
CA ALA A 138 -21.81 -1.68 3.96
C ALA A 138 -22.87 -1.00 3.06
N MET A 139 -22.59 -0.86 1.76
CA MET A 139 -23.54 -0.30 0.78
C MET A 139 -24.83 -1.12 0.75
N ASN A 140 -24.72 -2.46 0.69
CA ASN A 140 -25.89 -3.34 0.70
C ASN A 140 -26.68 -3.30 2.03
N ALA A 141 -26.02 -2.95 3.13
CA ALA A 141 -26.63 -2.74 4.43
C ALA A 141 -27.22 -1.31 4.61
N GLY A 142 -27.18 -0.48 3.56
CA GLY A 142 -27.66 0.89 3.58
C GLY A 142 -26.74 1.88 4.32
N ASN A 143 -25.47 1.55 4.46
CA ASN A 143 -24.45 2.37 5.10
C ASN A 143 -23.35 2.75 4.08
N SER A 144 -22.88 3.99 4.13
CA SER A 144 -21.72 4.44 3.35
C SER A 144 -20.47 4.29 4.20
N LYS A 145 -19.81 3.12 4.18
CA LYS A 145 -18.48 2.97 4.74
C LYS A 145 -17.46 3.23 3.66
N ILE A 146 -16.73 4.33 3.81
CA ILE A 146 -15.69 4.79 2.89
C ILE A 146 -14.34 4.68 3.57
N SER A 147 -13.31 4.47 2.76
CA SER A 147 -11.91 4.64 3.13
C SER A 147 -11.24 5.47 2.04
N GLU A 148 -10.45 6.42 2.46
CA GLU A 148 -9.75 7.36 1.58
C GLU A 148 -8.26 7.28 1.87
N ASP A 149 -7.47 7.45 0.83
CA ASP A 149 -6.03 7.63 0.93
C ASP A 149 -5.53 8.55 -0.18
N GLU A 150 -4.39 9.19 0.03
CA GLU A 150 -3.84 10.18 -0.88
C GLU A 150 -2.32 10.06 -0.99
N THR A 151 -1.81 10.35 -2.19
CA THR A 151 -0.38 10.46 -2.42
C THR A 151 -0.05 11.65 -3.30
N SER A 152 1.21 12.10 -3.28
CA SER A 152 1.68 13.23 -4.06
C SER A 152 2.72 12.79 -5.08
N ILE A 153 2.47 13.14 -6.35
CA ILE A 153 3.32 12.82 -7.49
C ILE A 153 3.99 14.08 -7.98
N THR A 154 5.32 14.11 -7.97
CA THR A 154 6.08 15.21 -8.58
C THR A 154 6.27 14.93 -10.05
N VAL A 155 5.78 15.84 -10.93
CA VAL A 155 6.04 15.78 -12.37
C VAL A 155 7.15 16.78 -12.69
N GLU A 156 8.22 16.29 -13.32
CA GLU A 156 9.36 17.06 -13.81
C GLU A 156 9.23 17.30 -15.32
N PRO A 157 9.95 18.29 -15.89
CA PRO A 157 9.95 18.50 -17.33
C PRO A 157 10.35 17.25 -18.13
N PRO A 158 9.97 17.15 -19.41
CA PRO A 158 10.39 16.03 -20.25
C PRO A 158 11.92 15.91 -20.28
N LEU A 159 12.42 14.68 -20.36
CA LEU A 159 13.84 14.45 -20.58
C LEU A 159 14.26 15.10 -21.89
N ALA A 160 15.34 15.89 -21.87
CA ALA A 160 15.91 16.45 -23.08
C ALA A 160 16.25 15.31 -24.06
N LYS A 161 15.71 15.36 -25.26
CA LYS A 161 16.10 14.42 -26.32
C LYS A 161 17.59 14.63 -26.60
N PRO A 162 18.38 13.56 -26.73
CA PRO A 162 19.76 13.69 -27.24
C PRO A 162 19.70 14.45 -28.52
N VAL A 163 20.45 15.56 -28.63
CA VAL A 163 20.61 16.29 -29.89
C VAL A 163 21.46 15.40 -30.75
N ASP A 164 20.84 14.73 -31.72
CA ASP A 164 21.54 13.99 -32.76
C ASP A 164 22.19 15.04 -33.67
N ASN A 165 23.44 15.39 -33.37
CA ASN A 165 24.25 16.26 -34.17
C ASN A 165 24.71 15.47 -35.42
N GLN A 166 23.77 15.09 -36.29
CA GLN A 166 24.08 14.79 -37.67
C GLN A 166 24.21 16.14 -38.41
N ASN A 167 25.37 16.77 -38.26
CA ASN A 167 25.85 17.67 -39.24
C ASN A 167 26.70 16.87 -40.23
N ASP A 168 26.07 16.43 -41.30
CA ASP A 168 26.77 16.26 -42.57
C ASP A 168 27.14 17.65 -43.09
N ASP A 169 28.38 17.70 -43.55
CA ASP A 169 29.02 18.63 -44.48
C ASP A 169 29.70 19.92 -43.97
N ASP A 170 31.00 19.80 -44.12
CA ASP A 170 32.00 20.78 -44.65
C ASP A 170 32.59 21.85 -43.72
N GLU A 171 33.89 21.62 -43.58
CA GLU A 171 35.01 22.61 -43.56
C GLU A 171 35.38 23.35 -42.26
N GLU A 172 36.62 22.98 -41.92
CA GLU A 172 37.70 23.85 -41.38
C GLU A 172 37.67 24.36 -39.94
N ASN A 173 38.49 23.65 -39.15
CA ASN A 173 39.46 24.23 -38.22
C ASN A 173 38.98 25.21 -37.15
N SER A 174 38.54 24.66 -36.05
CA SER A 174 38.79 25.30 -34.75
C SER A 174 38.94 24.25 -33.64
N VAL A 175 40.06 24.31 -32.95
CA VAL A 175 40.42 23.51 -31.78
C VAL A 175 39.31 23.66 -30.75
N SER A 176 38.45 22.66 -30.61
CA SER A 176 37.50 22.58 -29.50
C SER A 176 38.19 21.91 -28.31
N GLU A 177 38.33 22.70 -27.28
CA GLU A 177 38.73 22.31 -25.95
C GLU A 177 37.86 21.12 -25.48
N VAL A 178 38.45 19.95 -25.37
CA VAL A 178 37.78 18.76 -24.82
C VAL A 178 37.58 19.01 -23.34
N VAL A 179 36.36 19.38 -22.96
CA VAL A 179 35.95 19.32 -21.55
C VAL A 179 35.82 17.84 -21.18
N ASP A 180 36.85 17.33 -20.56
CA ASP A 180 36.91 15.98 -20.01
C ASP A 180 35.91 15.88 -18.83
N SER A 181 34.67 15.52 -19.11
CA SER A 181 33.68 15.18 -18.08
C SER A 181 33.98 13.77 -17.57
N SER A 182 35.01 13.65 -16.75
CA SER A 182 35.26 12.44 -15.98
C SER A 182 34.16 12.28 -14.93
N LEU A 183 33.14 11.52 -15.25
CA LEU A 183 32.28 10.90 -14.23
C LEU A 183 33.17 10.10 -13.29
N PRO A 184 33.10 10.29 -11.97
CA PRO A 184 33.80 9.42 -11.05
C PRO A 184 33.21 8.02 -11.18
N ALA A 185 33.86 7.16 -11.95
CA ALA A 185 33.57 5.73 -11.93
C ALA A 185 33.77 5.28 -10.49
N SER A 186 32.70 4.90 -9.80
CA SER A 186 32.79 4.17 -8.54
C SER A 186 33.53 2.88 -8.83
N GLY A 187 34.83 2.90 -8.52
CA GLY A 187 35.73 1.82 -8.88
C GLY A 187 35.32 0.50 -8.23
N ILE A 188 35.57 -0.58 -8.94
CA ILE A 188 35.38 -1.99 -8.53
C ILE A 188 35.90 -2.27 -7.10
N GLY A 189 36.82 -1.45 -6.58
CA GLY A 189 37.31 -1.50 -5.20
C GLY A 189 36.29 -1.27 -4.11
N ALA A 190 35.22 -0.46 -4.34
CA ALA A 190 34.19 -0.20 -3.34
C ALA A 190 33.26 -1.42 -3.14
N ILE A 191 33.05 -2.20 -4.19
CA ILE A 191 32.21 -3.42 -4.12
C ILE A 191 32.95 -4.54 -3.38
N LEU A 192 34.27 -4.65 -3.55
CA LEU A 192 35.07 -5.68 -2.86
C LEU A 192 35.19 -5.41 -1.36
N LEU A 193 35.29 -4.15 -0.93
CA LEU A 193 35.34 -3.79 0.50
C LEU A 193 34.02 -4.07 1.23
N SER A 194 32.89 -3.86 0.59
CA SER A 194 31.59 -4.17 1.20
C SER A 194 31.36 -5.68 1.37
N SER A 195 31.84 -6.49 0.45
CA SER A 195 31.72 -7.96 0.53
C SER A 195 32.60 -8.54 1.64
N ILE A 196 33.80 -7.99 1.86
CA ILE A 196 34.73 -8.44 2.93
C ILE A 196 34.13 -8.06 4.31
N MET A 197 33.57 -6.87 4.48
CA MET A 197 32.92 -6.47 5.73
C MET A 197 31.74 -7.36 6.10
N ALA A 198 30.93 -7.77 5.12
CA ALA A 198 29.79 -8.67 5.34
C ALA A 198 30.23 -10.07 5.84
N LEU A 199 31.33 -10.60 5.31
CA LEU A 199 31.89 -11.88 5.74
C LEU A 199 32.43 -11.83 7.18
N PHE A 200 33.14 -10.75 7.55
CA PHE A 200 33.62 -10.56 8.93
C PHE A 200 32.46 -10.41 9.93
N TYR A 201 31.40 -9.71 9.55
CA TYR A 201 30.25 -9.54 10.44
C TYR A 201 29.47 -10.85 10.67
N ALA A 202 29.38 -11.71 9.65
CA ALA A 202 28.76 -13.02 9.76
C ALA A 202 29.58 -13.96 10.68
N GLU A 203 30.89 -13.91 10.61
CA GLU A 203 31.77 -14.76 11.42
C GLU A 203 31.81 -14.37 12.91
N ILE A 204 31.75 -13.07 13.21
CA ILE A 204 31.65 -12.56 14.59
C ILE A 204 30.31 -12.94 15.23
N ASN A 205 29.20 -12.90 14.48
CA ASN A 205 27.89 -13.26 15.00
C ASN A 205 27.68 -14.78 15.16
N SER A 206 28.38 -15.60 14.38
CA SER A 206 28.31 -17.04 14.53
C SER A 206 28.99 -17.51 15.82
N LYS A 207 30.10 -16.89 16.24
CA LYS A 207 30.80 -17.21 17.50
C LYS A 207 30.06 -16.79 18.77
N LYS A 208 29.12 -15.84 18.70
CA LYS A 208 28.28 -15.43 19.85
C LYS A 208 27.13 -16.38 20.15
N ARG A 209 26.83 -17.35 19.27
CA ARG A 209 25.74 -18.34 19.50
C ARG A 209 26.20 -19.64 20.14
N TYR A 210 27.50 -19.81 20.41
CA TYR A 210 28.09 -21.03 20.96
C TYR A 210 28.80 -20.84 22.30
N ASN A 211 28.50 -19.72 23.04
CA ASN A 211 28.91 -19.55 24.44
C ASN A 211 27.72 -19.31 25.34
#